data_1e52cefc0257a835feebbf693f54445c
#
_entry.id   1e52cefc0257a835feebbf693f54445c
#
_cell.length_a   1.000
_cell.length_b   1.000
_cell.length_c   1.000
_cell.angle_alpha   90.00
_cell.angle_beta   90.00
_cell.angle_gamma   90.00
#
_symmetry.space_group_name_H-M   'P 1'
#
loop_
_entity.id
_entity.type
_entity.pdbx_description
1 polymer ?
#
loop_
_entity_poly.entity_id
_entity_poly.type
_entity_poly.pdbx_seq_one_letter_code
_entity_poly.pdbx_strand_id
1 'polypeptide(L)'
;MTLIKETFKYSVRIKNGRDSFYVLSKCTEELGELSVEVQIKEGVSYKQAGKDGVVGEAIDLITCLLDMIHINYPDLTEEDLLAIAIPKLEKWKEKATLVSHSR
;
A
#
# COMPACT_ATOMS: atom_id res chain seq x y z
N MET A 1 11.44 -10.23 10.75
CA MET A 1 11.33 -8.89 10.13
C MET A 1 10.38 -8.96 8.94
N THR A 2 9.33 -8.15 8.96
CA THR A 2 8.37 -8.03 7.86
C THR A 2 8.17 -6.56 7.54
N LEU A 3 7.72 -6.27 6.33
CA LEU A 3 7.42 -4.89 5.95
C LEU A 3 6.36 -4.28 6.86
N ILE A 4 5.35 -5.06 7.22
CA ILE A 4 4.28 -4.61 8.13
C ILE A 4 4.85 -4.21 9.49
N LYS A 5 5.61 -5.10 10.12
CA LYS A 5 6.22 -4.83 11.44
C LYS A 5 7.17 -3.65 11.40
N GLU A 6 8.01 -3.58 10.37
CA GLU A 6 8.96 -2.47 10.24
C GLU A 6 8.23 -1.15 10.03
N THR A 7 7.19 -1.13 9.21
CA THR A 7 6.41 0.10 8.98
C THR A 7 5.77 0.57 10.28
N PHE A 8 5.20 -0.33 11.07
CA PHE A 8 4.61 0.03 12.36
C PHE A 8 5.64 0.61 13.32
N LYS A 9 6.85 0.04 13.36
CA LYS A 9 7.95 0.58 14.18
C LYS A 9 8.31 2.01 13.79
N TYR A 10 8.44 2.27 12.49
CA TYR A 10 8.76 3.63 12.03
C TYR A 10 7.61 4.59 12.27
N SER A 11 6.37 4.14 12.07
CA SER A 11 5.17 4.95 12.32
C SER A 11 5.13 5.47 13.76
N VAL A 12 5.46 4.62 14.73
CA VAL A 12 5.54 5.02 16.15
C VAL A 12 6.56 6.14 16.38
N ARG A 13 7.68 6.10 15.64
CA ARG A 13 8.78 7.05 15.81
C ARG A 13 8.50 8.43 15.21
N ILE A 14 7.59 8.50 14.24
CA ILE A 14 7.27 9.77 13.57
C ILE A 14 6.28 10.55 14.42
N LYS A 15 6.74 11.67 15.01
CA LYS A 15 5.97 12.49 15.94
C LYS A 15 5.56 13.82 15.29
N ASN A 16 4.91 13.77 14.13
CA ASN A 16 4.54 14.96 13.37
C ASN A 16 3.06 15.36 13.50
N GLY A 17 2.29 14.71 14.38
CA GLY A 17 0.90 15.06 14.63
C GLY A 17 -0.05 14.81 13.46
N ARG A 18 0.34 13.97 12.50
CA ARG A 18 -0.48 13.67 11.33
C ARG A 18 -1.76 12.94 11.72
N ASP A 19 -2.85 13.29 11.05
CA ASP A 19 -4.15 12.64 11.24
C ASP A 19 -4.51 11.79 10.02
N SER A 20 -5.67 11.12 10.10
CA SER A 20 -6.15 10.25 9.02
C SER A 20 -6.32 10.97 7.69
N PHE A 21 -6.79 12.23 7.73
CA PHE A 21 -7.00 13.01 6.49
C PHE A 21 -5.68 13.35 5.83
N TYR A 22 -4.68 13.71 6.64
CA TYR A 22 -3.34 13.99 6.12
C TYR A 22 -2.74 12.75 5.47
N VAL A 23 -2.79 11.60 6.14
CA VAL A 23 -2.22 10.36 5.62
C VAL A 23 -3.00 9.87 4.40
N LEU A 24 -4.33 10.00 4.39
CA LEU A 24 -5.14 9.66 3.22
C LEU A 24 -4.73 10.50 2.01
N SER A 25 -4.50 11.79 2.21
CA SER A 25 -4.01 12.69 1.17
C SER A 25 -2.66 12.23 0.62
N LYS A 26 -1.76 11.77 1.50
CA LYS A 26 -0.47 11.20 1.11
C LYS A 26 -0.63 9.91 0.32
N CYS A 27 -1.55 9.05 0.70
CA CYS A 27 -1.84 7.83 -0.05
C CYS A 27 -2.31 8.15 -1.47
N THR A 28 -3.17 9.16 -1.62
CA THR A 28 -3.66 9.61 -2.93
C THR A 28 -2.49 10.14 -3.78
N GLU A 29 -1.59 10.91 -3.18
CA GLU A 29 -0.40 11.44 -3.84
C GLU A 29 0.50 10.30 -4.33
N GLU A 30 0.77 9.31 -3.47
CA GLU A 30 1.60 8.16 -3.82
C GLU A 30 0.96 7.30 -4.91
N LEU A 31 -0.37 7.16 -4.90
CA LEU A 31 -1.09 6.46 -5.96
C LEU A 31 -0.90 7.17 -7.30
N GLY A 32 -0.95 8.50 -7.30
CA GLY A 32 -0.68 9.29 -8.50
C GLY A 32 0.73 9.07 -9.04
N GLU A 33 1.72 9.06 -8.16
CA GLU A 33 3.11 8.82 -8.55
C GLU A 33 3.31 7.40 -9.10
N LEU A 34 2.66 6.41 -8.48
CA LEU A 34 2.66 5.04 -8.99
C LEU A 34 2.05 4.97 -10.40
N SER A 35 0.95 5.68 -10.61
CA SER A 35 0.30 5.75 -11.92
C SER A 35 1.25 6.27 -13.00
N VAL A 36 2.04 7.31 -12.68
CA VAL A 36 3.04 7.86 -13.62
C VAL A 36 4.10 6.81 -13.94
N GLU A 37 4.62 6.09 -12.94
CA GLU A 37 5.64 5.06 -13.16
C GLU A 37 5.11 3.91 -14.02
N VAL A 38 3.85 3.52 -13.85
CA VAL A 38 3.21 2.50 -14.67
C VAL A 38 3.13 2.98 -16.13
N GLN A 39 2.75 4.23 -16.35
CA GLN A 39 2.69 4.83 -17.69
C GLN A 39 4.06 4.82 -18.36
N ILE A 40 5.12 5.16 -17.60
CA ILE A 40 6.50 5.14 -18.11
C ILE A 40 6.88 3.70 -18.51
N LYS A 41 6.62 2.73 -17.63
CA LYS A 41 6.92 1.33 -17.87
C LYS A 41 6.22 0.80 -19.12
N GLU A 42 4.98 1.20 -19.32
CA GLU A 42 4.17 0.76 -20.47
C GLU A 42 4.42 1.57 -21.75
N GLY A 43 5.33 2.54 -21.69
CA GLY A 43 5.75 3.29 -22.86
C GLY A 43 4.78 4.38 -23.33
N VAL A 44 3.82 4.77 -22.49
CA VAL A 44 2.86 5.82 -22.84
C VAL A 44 3.26 7.22 -22.32
N SER A 45 4.36 7.30 -21.60
CA SER A 45 4.91 8.57 -21.12
C SER A 45 6.34 8.75 -21.62
N TYR A 46 6.70 9.97 -21.95
CA TYR A 46 8.08 10.32 -22.35
C TYR A 46 8.99 10.61 -21.15
N LYS A 47 8.43 10.65 -19.94
CA LYS A 47 9.22 10.92 -18.73
C LYS A 47 10.19 9.79 -18.44
N GLN A 48 11.27 10.09 -17.74
CA GLN A 48 12.20 9.07 -17.26
C GLN A 48 11.68 8.42 -15.99
N ALA A 49 11.89 7.11 -15.88
CA ALA A 49 11.53 6.36 -14.69
C ALA A 49 12.30 6.89 -13.47
N GLY A 50 11.65 6.89 -12.32
CA GLY A 50 12.31 7.13 -11.05
C GLY A 50 13.27 6.00 -10.72
N LYS A 51 14.11 6.21 -9.71
CA LYS A 51 15.18 5.28 -9.32
C LYS A 51 14.66 3.86 -9.08
N ASP A 52 13.56 3.73 -8.36
CA ASP A 52 13.01 2.41 -7.98
C ASP A 52 11.76 2.03 -8.80
N GLY A 53 11.32 2.90 -9.70
CA GLY A 53 10.23 2.65 -10.64
C GLY A 53 8.92 2.26 -9.98
N VAL A 54 8.21 1.34 -10.61
CA VAL A 54 6.91 0.86 -10.14
C VAL A 54 7.02 0.25 -8.74
N VAL A 55 8.07 -0.52 -8.47
CA VAL A 55 8.26 -1.17 -7.16
C VAL A 55 8.41 -0.13 -6.06
N GLY A 56 9.25 0.90 -6.28
CA GLY A 56 9.46 1.95 -5.29
C GLY A 56 8.19 2.70 -4.96
N GLU A 57 7.45 3.10 -5.99
CA GLU A 57 6.19 3.84 -5.78
C GLU A 57 5.12 2.97 -5.15
N ALA A 58 5.07 1.67 -5.48
CA ALA A 58 4.16 0.74 -4.83
C ALA A 58 4.47 0.58 -3.34
N ILE A 59 5.77 0.50 -2.98
CA ILE A 59 6.18 0.42 -1.58
C ILE A 59 5.79 1.70 -0.84
N ASP A 60 5.98 2.87 -1.43
CA ASP A 60 5.59 4.14 -0.82
C ASP A 60 4.08 4.14 -0.51
N LEU A 61 3.27 3.67 -1.43
CA LEU A 61 1.82 3.58 -1.21
C LEU A 61 1.47 2.56 -0.11
N ILE A 62 2.08 1.38 -0.14
CA ILE A 62 1.85 0.34 0.87
C ILE A 62 2.20 0.87 2.26
N THR A 63 3.34 1.53 2.43
CA THR A 63 3.75 2.06 3.72
C THR A 63 2.82 3.18 4.20
N CYS A 64 2.33 4.03 3.31
CA CYS A 64 1.31 5.03 3.66
C CYS A 64 0.02 4.38 4.16
N LEU A 65 -0.44 3.32 3.51
CA LEU A 65 -1.65 2.61 3.92
C LEU A 65 -1.46 1.92 5.28
N LEU A 66 -0.29 1.32 5.51
CA LEU A 66 0.02 0.72 6.80
C LEU A 66 0.12 1.78 7.91
N ASP A 67 0.67 2.95 7.61
CA ASP A 67 0.69 4.07 8.55
C ASP A 67 -0.73 4.51 8.90
N MET A 68 -1.62 4.57 7.92
CA MET A 68 -3.04 4.87 8.13
C MET A 68 -3.66 3.90 9.15
N ILE A 69 -3.39 2.61 8.98
CA ILE A 69 -3.90 1.59 9.89
C ILE A 69 -3.35 1.82 11.29
N HIS A 70 -2.04 2.05 11.39
CA HIS A 70 -1.38 2.15 12.69
C HIS A 70 -1.80 3.40 13.48
N ILE A 71 -1.94 4.56 12.83
CA ILE A 71 -2.35 5.78 13.55
C ILE A 71 -3.79 5.70 14.06
N ASN A 72 -4.65 4.92 13.39
CA ASN A 72 -6.03 4.73 13.83
C ASN A 72 -6.20 3.58 14.82
N TYR A 73 -5.34 2.57 14.74
CA TYR A 73 -5.40 1.36 15.57
C TYR A 73 -4.00 1.02 16.07
N PRO A 74 -3.46 1.83 17.00
CA PRO A 74 -2.06 1.66 17.41
C PRO A 74 -1.73 0.35 18.11
N ASP A 75 -2.76 -0.34 18.62
CA ASP A 75 -2.57 -1.64 19.30
C ASP A 75 -2.75 -2.84 18.35
N LEU A 76 -3.14 -2.58 17.09
CA LEU A 76 -3.30 -3.66 16.10
C LEU A 76 -1.93 -4.25 15.75
N THR A 77 -1.79 -5.55 15.91
CA THR A 77 -0.56 -6.27 15.58
C THR A 77 -0.58 -6.76 14.14
N GLU A 78 0.58 -7.20 13.64
CA GLU A 78 0.64 -7.85 12.32
C GLU A 78 -0.26 -9.07 12.28
N GLU A 79 -0.30 -9.84 13.36
CA GLU A 79 -1.14 -11.04 13.47
C GLU A 79 -2.62 -10.69 13.36
N ASP A 80 -3.05 -9.60 13.99
CA ASP A 80 -4.42 -9.10 13.89
C ASP A 80 -4.75 -8.68 12.46
N LEU A 81 -3.81 -7.98 11.81
CA LEU A 81 -3.97 -7.53 10.43
C LEU A 81 -4.10 -8.73 9.49
N LEU A 82 -3.26 -9.76 9.67
CA LEU A 82 -3.31 -10.96 8.84
C LEU A 82 -4.61 -11.73 9.05
N ALA A 83 -5.15 -11.75 10.27
CA ALA A 83 -6.43 -12.38 10.55
C ALA A 83 -7.57 -11.74 9.76
N ILE A 84 -7.48 -10.43 9.50
CA ILE A 84 -8.44 -9.72 8.65
C ILE A 84 -8.14 -9.95 7.16
N ALA A 85 -6.86 -9.94 6.81
CA ALA A 85 -6.43 -9.99 5.40
C ALA A 85 -6.64 -11.36 4.76
N ILE A 86 -6.36 -12.45 5.47
CA ILE A 86 -6.40 -13.81 4.91
C ILE A 86 -7.77 -14.15 4.32
N PRO A 87 -8.91 -13.94 5.02
CA PRO A 87 -10.22 -14.20 4.42
C PRO A 87 -10.48 -13.35 3.17
N LYS A 88 -9.98 -12.12 3.14
CA LYS A 88 -10.11 -11.25 1.97
C LYS A 88 -9.31 -11.78 0.78
N LEU A 89 -8.12 -12.30 1.03
CA LEU A 89 -7.28 -12.90 -0.01
C LEU A 89 -7.92 -14.17 -0.58
N GLU A 90 -8.50 -15.01 0.29
CA GLU A 90 -9.22 -16.21 -0.14
C GLU A 90 -10.42 -15.84 -1.00
N LYS A 91 -11.17 -14.84 -0.61
CA LYS A 91 -12.33 -14.34 -1.36
C LYS A 91 -11.91 -13.79 -2.73
N TRP A 92 -10.82 -13.05 -2.78
CA TRP A 92 -10.26 -12.53 -4.03
C TRP A 92 -9.86 -13.68 -4.96
N LYS A 93 -9.17 -14.69 -4.44
CA LYS A 93 -8.76 -15.87 -5.19
C LYS A 93 -9.98 -16.59 -5.80
N GLU A 94 -11.04 -16.79 -5.01
CA GLU A 94 -12.28 -17.42 -5.47
C GLU A 94 -12.93 -16.62 -6.58
N LYS A 95 -13.06 -15.31 -6.44
CA LYS A 95 -13.64 -14.44 -7.46
C LYS A 95 -12.83 -14.47 -8.75
N ALA A 96 -11.51 -14.41 -8.65
CA ALA A 96 -10.63 -14.45 -9.81
C ALA A 96 -10.75 -15.79 -10.56
N THR A 97 -10.85 -16.89 -9.83
CA THR A 97 -11.04 -18.22 -10.40
C THR A 97 -12.37 -18.34 -11.14
N LEU A 98 -13.47 -17.82 -10.55
CA LEU A 98 -14.79 -17.83 -11.19
C LEU A 98 -14.80 -17.01 -12.48
N VAL A 99 -14.19 -15.84 -12.47
CA VAL A 99 -14.09 -15.00 -13.67
C VAL A 99 -13.30 -15.70 -14.76
N SER A 100 -12.20 -16.38 -14.42
CA SER A 100 -11.40 -17.15 -15.37
C SER A 100 -12.21 -18.29 -16.00
N HIS A 101 -13.06 -18.95 -15.23
CA HIS A 101 -13.91 -20.05 -15.70
C HIS A 101 -15.07 -19.57 -16.56
N SER A 102 -15.55 -18.34 -16.35
CA SER A 102 -16.67 -17.80 -17.15
C SER A 102 -16.23 -17.23 -18.51
N ARG A 103 -14.94 -17.19 -18.78
CA ARG A 103 -14.39 -16.83 -20.08
C ARG A 103 -14.16 -18.08 -20.92
#